data_97029e43a28e9ff6104ab4ffc7c2a8e8
#
_entry.id   97029e43a28e9ff6104ab4ffc7c2a8e8
#
_cell.length_a   1.000
_cell.length_b   1.000
_cell.length_c   1.000
_cell.angle_alpha   90.00
_cell.angle_beta   90.00
_cell.angle_gamma   90.00
#
_symmetry.space_group_name_H-M   'P 1'
#
loop_
_entity.id
_entity.type
_entity.pdbx_description
1 polymer ?
#
loop_
_entity_poly.entity_id
_entity_poly.type
_entity_poly.pdbx_seq_one_letter_code
_entity_poly.pdbx_strand_id
1 'polypeptide(L)'
;IVAPNIDKTLSTEAYGLAKAGSLNEKFYNVSEWDDISTMPELPKMNKEDLKCMDAVSPIQYTVESLNNEKMLNGKIWILVSENVFSSSEYAAMFTKATGFATLVGTRTGGDGIGVDPIPVVMPNSGLIVRYSPVYGVSYDGSGSQEFGTEPDIISPDGEDALITCLKCINNK
;
A
#
# COMPACT_ATOMS: atom_id res chain seq x y z
N ILE A 1 -0.88 5.81 -7.25
CA ILE A 1 -2.19 5.16 -7.47
C ILE A 1 -2.39 5.02 -8.97
N VAL A 2 -2.62 3.83 -9.43
CA VAL A 2 -2.84 3.52 -10.84
C VAL A 2 -4.25 2.98 -11.01
N ALA A 3 -5.07 3.59 -11.85
CA ALA A 3 -6.46 3.19 -12.06
C ALA A 3 -6.57 2.34 -13.33
N PRO A 4 -7.19 1.15 -13.25
CA PRO A 4 -7.39 0.29 -14.42
C PRO A 4 -8.42 0.88 -15.38
N ASN A 5 -8.19 0.69 -16.68
CA ASN A 5 -9.18 0.96 -17.72
C ASN A 5 -10.22 -0.18 -17.76
N ILE A 6 -11.16 -0.12 -16.83
CA ILE A 6 -12.32 -1.02 -16.86
C ILE A 6 -13.37 -0.37 -17.76
N ASP A 7 -13.93 -1.11 -18.71
CA ASP A 7 -14.94 -0.70 -19.71
C ASP A 7 -15.55 0.68 -19.46
N LYS A 8 -15.45 1.57 -20.43
CA LYS A 8 -15.70 3.03 -20.32
C LYS A 8 -16.98 3.44 -19.58
N THR A 9 -17.98 2.59 -19.48
CA THR A 9 -19.25 2.91 -18.81
C THR A 9 -19.18 2.68 -17.29
N LEU A 10 -18.54 1.60 -16.85
CA LEU A 10 -18.26 1.35 -15.43
C LEU A 10 -17.09 2.21 -14.93
N SER A 11 -16.10 2.49 -15.80
CA SER A 11 -14.95 3.30 -15.45
C SER A 11 -15.29 4.76 -15.17
N THR A 12 -16.28 5.34 -15.86
CA THR A 12 -16.62 6.76 -15.66
C THR A 12 -17.25 7.01 -14.31
N GLU A 13 -18.12 6.11 -13.83
CA GLU A 13 -18.71 6.23 -12.49
C GLU A 13 -17.71 5.86 -11.40
N ALA A 14 -16.99 4.75 -11.56
CA ALA A 14 -15.95 4.34 -10.63
C ALA A 14 -14.79 5.35 -10.54
N TYR A 15 -14.37 5.90 -11.68
CA TYR A 15 -13.40 6.98 -11.75
C TYR A 15 -13.92 8.27 -11.11
N GLY A 16 -15.19 8.60 -11.32
CA GLY A 16 -15.86 9.72 -10.66
C GLY A 16 -15.92 9.57 -9.15
N LEU A 17 -16.20 8.36 -8.66
CA LEU A 17 -16.24 8.05 -7.22
C LEU A 17 -14.84 8.01 -6.61
N ALA A 18 -13.85 7.43 -7.29
CA ALA A 18 -12.47 7.45 -6.86
C ALA A 18 -11.92 8.87 -6.82
N LYS A 19 -12.24 9.69 -7.83
CA LYS A 19 -11.86 11.10 -7.90
C LYS A 19 -12.58 11.94 -6.84
N ALA A 20 -13.82 11.62 -6.50
CA ALA A 20 -14.57 12.27 -5.42
C ALA A 20 -14.07 11.88 -4.03
N GLY A 21 -13.56 10.66 -3.87
CA GLY A 21 -12.93 10.18 -2.63
C GLY A 21 -11.54 10.75 -2.37
N SER A 22 -10.83 11.15 -3.44
CA SER A 22 -9.49 11.75 -3.37
C SER A 22 -9.55 13.24 -3.74
N LEU A 23 -10.21 14.02 -2.92
CA LEU A 23 -10.60 15.42 -3.17
C LEU A 23 -9.47 16.40 -3.57
N ASN A 24 -8.20 16.01 -3.47
CA ASN A 24 -7.05 16.87 -3.80
C ASN A 24 -6.00 16.21 -4.71
N GLU A 25 -6.25 15.02 -5.25
CA GLU A 25 -5.26 14.30 -6.02
C GLU A 25 -5.37 14.64 -7.51
N LYS A 26 -4.25 14.95 -8.12
CA LYS A 26 -4.14 15.20 -9.55
C LYS A 26 -3.79 13.89 -10.25
N PHE A 27 -4.66 13.46 -11.16
CA PHE A 27 -4.40 12.31 -12.03
C PHE A 27 -3.73 12.76 -13.32
N TYR A 28 -2.76 11.98 -13.77
CA TYR A 28 -2.03 12.15 -15.02
C TYR A 28 -2.25 10.92 -15.88
N ASN A 29 -2.14 11.06 -17.21
CA ASN A 29 -2.08 9.90 -18.07
C ASN A 29 -0.81 9.10 -17.81
N VAL A 30 -0.91 7.78 -17.72
CA VAL A 30 0.27 6.91 -17.58
C VAL A 30 1.27 7.12 -18.73
N SER A 31 0.77 7.38 -19.96
CA SER A 31 1.61 7.66 -21.12
C SER A 31 2.38 8.98 -21.06
N GLU A 32 1.97 9.89 -20.18
CA GLU A 32 2.61 11.20 -19.98
C GLU A 32 3.54 11.20 -18.77
N TRP A 33 3.61 10.08 -18.05
CA TRP A 33 4.43 9.94 -16.85
C TRP A 33 5.67 9.09 -17.11
N ASP A 34 6.74 9.72 -17.45
CA ASP A 34 8.01 9.07 -17.76
C ASP A 34 8.60 8.29 -16.56
N ASP A 35 8.29 8.71 -15.32
CA ASP A 35 8.86 8.12 -14.12
C ASP A 35 8.33 6.71 -13.80
N ILE A 36 7.11 6.36 -14.23
CA ILE A 36 6.54 5.01 -13.99
C ILE A 36 7.38 3.93 -14.70
N SER A 37 7.80 4.20 -15.92
CA SER A 37 8.58 3.24 -16.70
C SER A 37 9.97 2.98 -16.13
N THR A 38 10.45 3.87 -15.26
CA THR A 38 11.76 3.79 -14.63
C THR A 38 11.74 3.11 -13.25
N MET A 39 10.57 2.83 -12.69
CA MET A 39 10.45 2.16 -11.39
C MET A 39 10.93 0.71 -11.47
N PRO A 40 11.94 0.29 -10.69
CA PRO A 40 12.63 -0.99 -10.88
C PRO A 40 11.76 -2.22 -10.61
N GLU A 41 10.75 -2.11 -9.75
CA GLU A 41 9.86 -3.21 -9.40
C GLU A 41 8.62 -3.32 -10.31
N LEU A 42 8.29 -2.24 -11.02
CA LEU A 42 7.13 -2.22 -11.91
C LEU A 42 7.15 -3.34 -12.99
N PRO A 43 8.32 -3.67 -13.61
CA PRO A 43 8.40 -4.76 -14.56
C PRO A 43 8.09 -6.15 -13.99
N LYS A 44 8.07 -6.31 -12.68
CA LYS A 44 7.68 -7.57 -12.01
C LYS A 44 6.18 -7.76 -11.94
N MET A 45 5.40 -6.69 -12.12
CA MET A 45 3.96 -6.77 -12.23
C MET A 45 3.54 -7.49 -13.51
N ASN A 46 2.34 -8.06 -13.50
CA ASN A 46 1.75 -8.63 -14.68
C ASN A 46 1.60 -7.56 -15.78
N LYS A 47 2.24 -7.80 -16.92
CA LYS A 47 2.24 -6.84 -18.05
C LYS A 47 0.86 -6.61 -18.65
N GLU A 48 -0.04 -7.57 -18.54
CA GLU A 48 -1.42 -7.41 -19.02
C GLU A 48 -2.19 -6.47 -18.09
N ASP A 49 -1.96 -6.53 -16.78
CA ASP A 49 -2.56 -5.62 -15.82
C ASP A 49 -2.05 -4.19 -16.03
N LEU A 50 -0.75 -4.03 -16.28
CA LEU A 50 -0.16 -2.71 -16.60
C LEU A 50 -0.78 -2.06 -17.85
N LYS A 51 -1.15 -2.85 -18.86
CA LYS A 51 -1.82 -2.33 -20.07
C LYS A 51 -3.22 -1.80 -19.78
N CYS A 52 -3.85 -2.22 -18.70
CA CYS A 52 -5.17 -1.77 -18.30
C CYS A 52 -5.14 -0.46 -17.50
N MET A 53 -3.97 0.05 -17.20
CA MET A 53 -3.79 1.24 -16.37
C MET A 53 -3.57 2.46 -17.23
N ASP A 54 -4.48 3.44 -17.18
CA ASP A 54 -4.45 4.64 -18.02
C ASP A 54 -4.23 5.95 -17.24
N ALA A 55 -4.40 5.92 -15.92
CA ALA A 55 -4.23 7.10 -15.08
C ALA A 55 -3.37 6.80 -13.84
N VAL A 56 -2.56 7.77 -13.44
CA VAL A 56 -1.70 7.69 -12.25
C VAL A 56 -1.83 8.95 -11.40
N SER A 57 -1.82 8.80 -10.09
CA SER A 57 -1.72 9.91 -9.14
C SER A 57 -0.57 9.64 -8.17
N PRO A 58 0.46 10.50 -8.14
CA PRO A 58 1.49 10.41 -7.11
C PRO A 58 0.96 10.93 -5.79
N ILE A 59 1.21 10.20 -4.73
CA ILE A 59 0.88 10.62 -3.38
C ILE A 59 2.17 10.76 -2.62
N GLN A 60 2.40 11.93 -2.05
CA GLN A 60 3.51 12.18 -1.14
C GLN A 60 2.97 12.74 0.17
N TYR A 61 3.24 12.03 1.26
CA TYR A 61 2.92 12.51 2.59
C TYR A 61 4.19 12.93 3.31
N THR A 62 4.13 14.11 3.93
CA THR A 62 5.15 14.56 4.87
C THR A 62 4.54 14.52 6.27
N VAL A 63 5.16 13.74 7.15
CA VAL A 63 4.77 13.72 8.56
C VAL A 63 5.67 14.70 9.30
N GLU A 64 5.09 15.82 9.69
CA GLU A 64 5.80 16.81 10.49
C GLU A 64 5.65 16.51 11.98
N SER A 65 6.72 16.75 12.74
CA SER A 65 6.65 16.68 14.19
C SER A 65 5.78 17.82 14.74
N LEU A 66 4.80 17.50 15.55
CA LEU A 66 3.96 18.51 16.23
C LEU A 66 4.77 19.37 17.20
N ASN A 67 5.86 18.85 17.72
CA ASN A 67 6.78 19.55 18.62
C ASN A 67 8.21 19.22 18.17
N ASN A 68 9.09 20.22 18.24
CA ASN A 68 10.53 20.03 17.97
C ASN A 68 11.25 19.21 19.06
N GLU A 69 10.53 18.72 20.06
CA GLU A 69 11.08 17.92 21.15
C GLU A 69 10.96 16.43 20.84
N LYS A 70 12.06 15.72 21.01
CA LYS A 70 12.10 14.28 20.89
C LYS A 70 11.34 13.63 22.07
N MET A 71 10.12 13.16 21.82
CA MET A 71 9.26 12.58 22.86
C MET A 71 9.68 11.15 23.26
N LEU A 72 10.34 10.41 22.39
CA LEU A 72 10.80 9.04 22.64
C LEU A 72 12.33 8.94 22.52
N ASN A 73 12.97 8.45 23.56
CA ASN A 73 14.44 8.29 23.64
C ASN A 73 14.85 6.81 23.61
N GLY A 74 14.17 5.99 22.86
CA GLY A 74 14.44 4.57 22.78
C GLY A 74 14.29 4.02 21.36
N LYS A 75 14.60 2.74 21.20
CA LYS A 75 14.28 2.02 19.98
C LYS A 75 12.81 1.64 19.98
N ILE A 76 12.17 1.83 18.85
CA ILE A 76 10.79 1.44 18.63
C ILE A 76 10.79 0.14 17.84
N TRP A 77 9.96 -0.79 18.27
CA TRP A 77 9.75 -2.07 17.64
C TRP A 77 8.27 -2.20 17.29
N ILE A 78 7.96 -2.59 16.07
CA ILE A 78 6.59 -2.81 15.62
C ILE A 78 6.46 -4.27 15.22
N LEU A 79 5.51 -4.94 15.85
CA LEU A 79 5.22 -6.35 15.57
C LEU A 79 4.24 -6.43 14.39
N VAL A 80 4.57 -7.24 13.40
CA VAL A 80 3.80 -7.38 12.16
C VAL A 80 3.54 -8.85 11.84
N SER A 81 2.43 -9.10 11.17
CA SER A 81 2.04 -10.42 10.68
C SER A 81 1.22 -10.26 9.40
N GLU A 82 0.84 -11.38 8.80
CA GLU A 82 -0.06 -11.45 7.63
C GLU A 82 -1.43 -10.81 7.88
N ASN A 83 -1.80 -10.56 9.14
CA ASN A 83 -3.04 -9.87 9.50
C ASN A 83 -2.91 -8.34 9.53
N VAL A 84 -1.70 -7.81 9.35
CA VAL A 84 -1.48 -6.36 9.18
C VAL A 84 -1.90 -5.97 7.77
N PHE A 85 -2.92 -5.11 7.67
CA PHE A 85 -3.61 -4.82 6.43
C PHE A 85 -4.09 -3.36 6.41
N SER A 86 -4.26 -2.77 5.21
CA SER A 86 -4.84 -1.43 5.00
C SER A 86 -4.06 -0.34 5.76
N SER A 87 -4.68 0.45 6.61
CA SER A 87 -4.01 1.54 7.36
C SER A 87 -2.83 1.07 8.23
N SER A 88 -2.91 -0.17 8.75
CA SER A 88 -1.80 -0.78 9.49
C SER A 88 -0.64 -1.14 8.56
N GLU A 89 -0.95 -1.57 7.34
CA GLU A 89 0.04 -1.79 6.28
C GLU A 89 0.75 -0.48 5.91
N TYR A 90 -0.02 0.60 5.75
CA TYR A 90 0.56 1.91 5.49
C TYR A 90 1.57 2.31 6.57
N ALA A 91 1.28 2.05 7.85
CA ALA A 91 2.22 2.28 8.94
C ALA A 91 3.48 1.40 8.84
N ALA A 92 3.33 0.14 8.41
CA ALA A 92 4.48 -0.74 8.18
C ALA A 92 5.33 -0.25 7.00
N MET A 93 4.72 0.14 5.88
CA MET A 93 5.41 0.73 4.73
C MET A 93 6.15 2.02 5.11
N PHE A 94 5.49 2.94 5.82
CA PHE A 94 6.11 4.16 6.33
C PHE A 94 7.32 3.85 7.21
N THR A 95 7.16 2.90 8.13
CA THR A 95 8.24 2.45 9.01
C THR A 95 9.44 1.93 8.22
N LYS A 96 9.18 1.10 7.21
CA LYS A 96 10.22 0.53 6.34
C LYS A 96 10.95 1.61 5.54
N ALA A 97 10.19 2.54 4.97
CA ALA A 97 10.73 3.61 4.13
C ALA A 97 11.57 4.65 4.93
N THR A 98 11.18 4.91 6.17
CA THR A 98 11.80 5.97 7.00
C THR A 98 12.80 5.47 8.03
N GLY A 99 12.80 4.17 8.33
CA GLY A 99 13.56 3.62 9.46
C GLY A 99 13.06 4.10 10.84
N PHE A 100 11.80 4.51 10.91
CA PHE A 100 11.17 5.02 12.14
C PHE A 100 11.21 4.00 13.28
N ALA A 101 11.02 2.73 12.97
CA ALA A 101 11.08 1.62 13.91
C ALA A 101 11.68 0.38 13.24
N THR A 102 11.91 -0.68 14.02
CA THR A 102 12.28 -2.01 13.51
C THR A 102 11.02 -2.87 13.41
N LEU A 103 10.73 -3.39 12.23
CA LEU A 103 9.64 -4.33 12.00
C LEU A 103 10.06 -5.75 12.37
N VAL A 104 9.28 -6.44 13.17
CA VAL A 104 9.55 -7.82 13.62
C VAL A 104 8.31 -8.68 13.40
N GLY A 105 8.47 -9.83 12.79
CA GLY A 105 7.36 -10.77 12.60
C GLY A 105 7.39 -11.49 11.26
N THR A 106 6.25 -11.59 10.63
CA THR A 106 6.09 -12.14 9.28
C THR A 106 5.66 -11.06 8.30
N ARG A 107 5.76 -11.36 7.01
CA ARG A 107 5.31 -10.45 5.94
C ARG A 107 3.85 -10.04 6.19
N THR A 108 3.56 -8.78 5.98
CA THR A 108 2.22 -8.21 6.16
C THR A 108 1.27 -8.61 5.03
N GLY A 109 -0.03 -8.35 5.22
CA GLY A 109 -1.09 -8.70 4.28
C GLY A 109 -1.29 -7.73 3.12
N GLY A 110 -0.64 -6.55 3.18
CA GLY A 110 -0.69 -5.61 2.06
C GLY A 110 -1.81 -4.58 2.12
N ASP A 111 -2.10 -3.99 0.94
CA ASP A 111 -3.14 -2.97 0.70
C ASP A 111 -2.94 -1.64 1.46
N GLY A 112 -1.68 -1.22 1.64
CA GLY A 112 -1.37 0.01 2.37
C GLY A 112 -1.60 1.29 1.58
N ILE A 113 -1.74 1.22 0.25
CA ILE A 113 -1.94 2.37 -0.64
C ILE A 113 -3.27 2.19 -1.42
N GLY A 114 -4.26 1.59 -0.82
CA GLY A 114 -5.55 1.40 -1.45
C GLY A 114 -6.52 2.54 -1.18
N VAL A 115 -7.66 2.50 -1.87
CA VAL A 115 -8.87 3.23 -1.52
C VAL A 115 -9.95 2.23 -1.14
N ASP A 116 -10.95 2.68 -0.40
CA ASP A 116 -12.06 1.82 -0.04
C ASP A 116 -12.72 1.18 -1.28
N PRO A 117 -12.97 -0.13 -1.27
CA PRO A 117 -13.60 -0.80 -2.40
C PRO A 117 -14.98 -0.24 -2.72
N ILE A 118 -15.24 -0.02 -3.99
CA ILE A 118 -16.52 0.48 -4.50
C ILE A 118 -17.49 -0.69 -4.64
N PRO A 119 -18.72 -0.62 -4.06
CA PRO A 119 -19.74 -1.62 -4.27
C PRO A 119 -20.44 -1.40 -5.62
N VAL A 120 -20.54 -2.45 -6.41
CA VAL A 120 -21.29 -2.48 -7.69
C VAL A 120 -22.37 -3.54 -7.60
N VAL A 121 -23.59 -3.16 -7.93
CA VAL A 121 -24.72 -4.09 -7.99
C VAL A 121 -24.82 -4.66 -9.40
N MET A 122 -24.70 -5.98 -9.52
CA MET A 122 -24.83 -6.67 -10.80
C MET A 122 -26.29 -6.60 -11.29
N PRO A 123 -26.53 -6.06 -12.50
CA PRO A 123 -27.90 -5.71 -12.94
C PRO A 123 -28.84 -6.90 -13.08
N ASN A 124 -28.31 -8.07 -13.40
CA ASN A 124 -29.14 -9.26 -13.64
C ASN A 124 -29.36 -10.12 -12.40
N SER A 125 -28.40 -10.16 -11.48
CA SER A 125 -28.46 -11.05 -10.30
C SER A 125 -28.73 -10.32 -9.00
N GLY A 126 -28.56 -9.00 -8.95
CA GLY A 126 -28.62 -8.22 -7.72
C GLY A 126 -27.44 -8.48 -6.76
N LEU A 127 -26.48 -9.29 -7.13
CA LEU A 127 -25.28 -9.53 -6.32
C LEU A 127 -24.46 -8.24 -6.20
N ILE A 128 -23.95 -7.99 -5.00
CA ILE A 128 -23.06 -6.87 -4.73
C ILE A 128 -21.63 -7.37 -4.84
N VAL A 129 -20.87 -6.80 -5.76
CA VAL A 129 -19.41 -7.01 -5.90
C VAL A 129 -18.72 -5.77 -5.37
N ARG A 130 -17.71 -5.96 -4.52
CA ARG A 130 -16.82 -4.89 -4.07
C ARG A 130 -15.47 -5.07 -4.74
N TYR A 131 -14.96 -4.00 -5.33
CA TYR A 131 -13.61 -4.00 -5.93
C TYR A 131 -12.91 -2.67 -5.71
N SER A 132 -11.59 -2.70 -5.62
CA SER A 132 -10.78 -1.49 -5.58
C SER A 132 -10.54 -0.99 -7.02
N PRO A 133 -10.91 0.26 -7.36
CA PRO A 133 -10.69 0.82 -8.68
C PRO A 133 -9.26 1.33 -8.88
N VAL A 134 -8.42 1.25 -7.86
CA VAL A 134 -7.04 1.73 -7.90
C VAL A 134 -6.11 0.64 -7.39
N TYR A 135 -4.90 0.65 -7.94
CA TYR A 135 -3.80 -0.20 -7.50
C TYR A 135 -2.70 0.67 -6.88
N GLY A 136 -2.33 0.38 -5.65
CA GLY A 136 -1.28 1.09 -4.93
C GLY A 136 0.10 0.54 -5.25
N VAL A 137 1.00 1.42 -5.67
CA VAL A 137 2.42 1.07 -5.86
C VAL A 137 3.30 1.95 -4.98
N SER A 138 4.35 1.36 -4.44
CA SER A 138 5.39 2.06 -3.71
C SER A 138 6.24 2.90 -4.67
N TYR A 139 7.13 3.75 -4.14
CA TYR A 139 8.00 4.60 -4.93
C TYR A 139 8.96 3.82 -5.86
N ASP A 140 9.24 2.57 -5.54
CA ASP A 140 10.05 1.66 -6.34
C ASP A 140 9.25 0.86 -7.38
N GLY A 141 7.91 1.04 -7.40
CA GLY A 141 6.99 0.33 -8.29
C GLY A 141 6.50 -1.01 -7.74
N SER A 142 6.85 -1.38 -6.51
CA SER A 142 6.33 -2.60 -5.89
C SER A 142 4.86 -2.44 -5.53
N GLY A 143 4.07 -3.50 -5.75
CA GLY A 143 2.65 -3.54 -5.42
C GLY A 143 2.41 -3.88 -3.96
N SER A 144 1.91 -2.94 -3.17
CA SER A 144 1.62 -3.19 -1.76
C SER A 144 0.42 -4.12 -1.54
N GLN A 145 -0.50 -4.20 -2.51
CA GLN A 145 -1.68 -5.06 -2.40
C GLN A 145 -1.36 -6.54 -2.52
N GLU A 146 -0.35 -6.89 -3.33
CA GLU A 146 0.00 -8.29 -3.60
C GLU A 146 1.10 -8.80 -2.68
N PHE A 147 2.04 -7.94 -2.32
CA PHE A 147 3.29 -8.41 -1.72
C PHE A 147 3.45 -8.05 -0.24
N GLY A 148 2.68 -7.07 0.26
CA GLY A 148 2.83 -6.60 1.64
C GLY A 148 4.24 -6.07 1.95
N THR A 149 4.49 -5.78 3.22
CA THR A 149 5.79 -5.30 3.71
C THR A 149 6.55 -6.42 4.40
N GLU A 150 7.78 -6.63 3.97
CA GLU A 150 8.71 -7.58 4.60
C GLU A 150 9.27 -7.00 5.89
N PRO A 151 9.21 -7.71 7.04
CA PRO A 151 9.79 -7.23 8.28
C PRO A 151 11.33 -7.16 8.20
N ASP A 152 11.95 -6.38 9.08
CA ASP A 152 13.40 -6.29 9.21
C ASP A 152 13.98 -7.52 9.91
N ILE A 153 13.19 -8.12 10.81
CA ILE A 153 13.52 -9.35 11.54
C ILE A 153 12.36 -10.32 11.36
N ILE A 154 12.64 -11.40 10.67
CA ILE A 154 11.66 -12.44 10.39
C ILE A 154 11.54 -13.36 11.60
N SER A 155 10.32 -13.57 12.08
CA SER A 155 10.04 -14.60 13.11
C SER A 155 10.13 -15.99 12.49
N PRO A 156 10.77 -16.95 13.17
CA PRO A 156 10.73 -18.35 12.75
C PRO A 156 9.30 -18.88 12.65
N ASP A 157 9.09 -19.87 11.80
CA ASP A 157 7.79 -20.49 11.61
C ASP A 157 7.22 -20.98 12.96
N GLY A 158 6.01 -20.55 13.26
CA GLY A 158 5.30 -20.87 14.49
C GLY A 158 5.74 -20.09 15.73
N GLU A 159 6.70 -19.18 15.60
CA GLU A 159 7.09 -18.30 16.70
C GLU A 159 6.35 -16.98 16.66
N ASP A 160 5.79 -16.57 17.78
CA ASP A 160 5.15 -15.27 17.92
C ASP A 160 6.15 -14.10 17.77
N ALA A 161 5.75 -13.05 17.06
CA ALA A 161 6.59 -11.89 16.79
C ALA A 161 7.10 -11.18 18.06
N LEU A 162 6.31 -11.20 19.14
CA LEU A 162 6.73 -10.65 20.45
C LEU A 162 7.89 -11.47 21.04
N ILE A 163 7.84 -12.79 20.93
CA ILE A 163 8.91 -13.66 21.43
C ILE A 163 10.20 -13.40 20.67
N THR A 164 10.12 -13.32 19.33
CA THR A 164 11.27 -12.97 18.49
C THR A 164 11.83 -11.59 18.87
N CYS A 165 10.98 -10.60 19.04
CA CYS A 165 11.37 -9.25 19.43
C CYS A 165 12.10 -9.23 20.78
N LEU A 166 11.54 -9.89 21.79
CA LEU A 166 12.16 -9.97 23.13
C LEU A 166 13.51 -10.67 23.12
N LYS A 167 13.67 -11.73 22.33
CA LYS A 167 14.97 -12.37 22.11
C LYS A 167 15.99 -11.40 21.52
N CYS A 168 15.60 -10.61 20.52
CA CYS A 168 16.48 -9.62 19.89
C CYS A 168 16.86 -8.47 20.85
N ILE A 169 16.00 -8.10 21.77
CA ILE A 169 16.28 -7.07 22.78
C ILE A 169 17.26 -7.61 23.84
N ASN A 170 17.07 -8.83 24.29
CA ASN A 170 17.84 -9.45 25.39
C ASN A 170 19.21 -9.96 24.95
N ASN A 171 19.45 -10.20 23.67
CA ASN A 171 20.72 -10.66 23.11
C ASN A 171 21.70 -9.51 22.75
N LYS A 172 21.42 -8.29 23.18
CA LYS A 172 22.26 -7.11 23.10
C LYS A 172 22.82 -6.73 24.45
#